data_649b31823a00cf3e0d3725518ee4e05f
#
_entry.id   649b31823a00cf3e0d3725518ee4e05f
#
_cell.length_a   1.000
_cell.length_b   1.000
_cell.length_c   1.000
_cell.angle_alpha   90.00
_cell.angle_beta   90.00
_cell.angle_gamma   90.00
#
_symmetry.space_group_name_H-M   'P 1'
#
loop_
_entity.id
_entity.type
_entity.pdbx_description
1 polymer ?
#
loop_
_entity_poly.entity_id
_entity_poly.type
_entity_poly.pdbx_seq_one_letter_code
_entity_poly.pdbx_strand_id
1 'polypeptide(L)'
;LAGCAANEGGAGSSDEPTTSTLSGTIEATGASSQEAAQQSWVAAFQTANPDTTVNYTATGSGTGRENFIAGSSNFIGSDRAFDADELAAGGFGSCASDDIVEIPVYISPVAVAFNLEGIDELNLDGKTIAKIFSGAISNWNDEAIASQNEGVDLPDQAIVPVHRADASGTQET
;
A
#
# COMPACT_ATOMS: atom_id res chain seq x y z
N LEU A 1 12.73 -10.58 -14.36
CA LEU A 1 12.70 -10.29 -15.79
C LEU A 1 13.78 -9.26 -16.11
N ALA A 2 14.97 -9.73 -16.53
CA ALA A 2 16.00 -8.88 -17.09
C ALA A 2 15.54 -8.41 -18.48
N GLY A 3 15.02 -7.21 -18.62
CA GLY A 3 14.76 -6.56 -19.88
C GLY A 3 16.06 -6.02 -20.46
N CYS A 4 16.64 -6.68 -21.43
CA CYS A 4 17.65 -6.10 -22.29
C CYS A 4 16.97 -5.10 -23.22
N ALA A 5 17.14 -3.81 -22.96
CA ALA A 5 16.88 -2.79 -23.93
C ALA A 5 18.00 -2.87 -25.02
N ALA A 6 17.69 -3.50 -26.10
CA ALA A 6 18.48 -3.45 -27.31
C ALA A 6 17.53 -3.47 -28.50
N ASN A 7 17.18 -2.31 -28.96
CA ASN A 7 17.16 -1.94 -30.38
C ASN A 7 16.37 -0.66 -30.64
N GLU A 8 16.98 0.48 -30.53
CA GLU A 8 16.53 1.65 -31.26
C GLU A 8 17.21 1.65 -32.62
N GLY A 9 16.47 1.37 -33.66
CA GLY A 9 16.89 1.59 -35.01
C GLY A 9 16.36 0.56 -36.02
N GLY A 10 15.23 0.87 -36.64
CA GLY A 10 14.79 0.13 -37.82
C GLY A 10 13.28 0.20 -38.03
N ALA A 11 12.83 1.17 -38.84
CA ALA A 11 11.48 1.21 -39.34
C ALA A 11 11.15 -0.04 -40.17
N GLY A 12 10.08 -0.71 -39.78
CA GLY A 12 9.54 -1.84 -40.52
C GLY A 12 8.39 -2.43 -39.75
N SER A 13 7.21 -1.78 -39.77
CA SER A 13 5.97 -2.30 -39.23
C SER A 13 5.57 -3.59 -39.90
N SER A 14 5.53 -4.64 -39.16
CA SER A 14 4.52 -5.68 -39.30
C SER A 14 3.98 -5.94 -37.90
N ASP A 15 2.83 -5.37 -37.59
CA ASP A 15 1.99 -5.75 -36.41
C ASP A 15 1.53 -7.20 -36.63
N GLU A 16 2.40 -8.16 -36.45
CA GLU A 16 1.94 -9.47 -36.04
C GLU A 16 1.69 -9.42 -34.54
N PRO A 17 0.52 -9.82 -34.04
CA PRO A 17 0.29 -9.97 -32.62
C PRO A 17 1.32 -11.00 -32.13
N THR A 18 2.35 -10.55 -31.41
CA THR A 18 3.24 -11.44 -30.70
C THR A 18 2.40 -12.17 -29.66
N THR A 19 2.01 -13.40 -30.00
CA THR A 19 1.32 -14.29 -29.06
C THR A 19 2.26 -14.44 -27.86
N SER A 20 1.79 -13.97 -26.71
CA SER A 20 2.51 -14.15 -25.46
C SER A 20 2.76 -15.65 -25.24
N THR A 21 3.98 -16.00 -24.89
CA THR A 21 4.35 -17.38 -24.52
C THR A 21 4.25 -17.61 -23.01
N LEU A 22 3.76 -16.62 -22.27
CA LEU A 22 3.60 -16.71 -20.81
C LEU A 22 2.39 -17.58 -20.49
N SER A 23 2.58 -18.51 -19.57
CA SER A 23 1.52 -19.36 -19.05
C SER A 23 1.75 -19.70 -17.57
N GLY A 24 0.68 -20.05 -16.87
CA GLY A 24 0.74 -20.45 -15.47
C GLY A 24 -0.08 -19.57 -14.54
N THR A 25 0.03 -19.85 -13.25
CA THR A 25 -0.70 -19.12 -12.19
C THR A 25 0.27 -18.35 -11.32
N ILE A 26 -0.10 -17.11 -11.01
CA ILE A 26 0.61 -16.21 -10.11
C ILE A 26 -0.31 -15.92 -8.94
N GLU A 27 0.13 -16.26 -7.74
CA GLU A 27 -0.59 -15.97 -6.50
C GLU A 27 -0.01 -14.71 -5.85
N ALA A 28 -0.87 -13.76 -5.50
CA ALA A 28 -0.47 -12.49 -4.92
C ALA A 28 -1.41 -12.06 -3.80
N THR A 29 -0.84 -11.42 -2.79
CA THR A 29 -1.59 -10.91 -1.64
C THR A 29 -1.11 -9.50 -1.28
N GLY A 30 -1.82 -8.83 -0.39
CA GLY A 30 -1.30 -7.58 0.17
C GLY A 30 -2.32 -6.48 0.39
N ALA A 31 -1.87 -5.24 0.21
CA ALA A 31 -2.60 -4.03 0.56
C ALA A 31 -3.99 -3.97 -0.07
N SER A 32 -5.01 -3.78 0.77
CA SER A 32 -6.39 -3.58 0.32
C SER A 32 -6.59 -2.23 -0.39
N SER A 33 -5.75 -1.25 -0.11
CA SER A 33 -5.70 0.02 -0.82
C SER A 33 -5.42 -0.15 -2.32
N GLN A 34 -4.71 -1.21 -2.71
CA GLN A 34 -4.37 -1.53 -4.09
C GLN A 34 -5.39 -2.41 -4.82
N GLU A 35 -6.42 -2.93 -4.14
CA GLU A 35 -7.31 -3.94 -4.71
C GLU A 35 -7.92 -3.53 -6.05
N ALA A 36 -8.48 -2.32 -6.14
CA ALA A 36 -9.10 -1.83 -7.38
C ALA A 36 -8.08 -1.65 -8.52
N ALA A 37 -6.87 -1.18 -8.19
CA ALA A 37 -5.79 -1.04 -9.17
C ALA A 37 -5.31 -2.41 -9.64
N GLN A 38 -5.11 -3.34 -8.73
CA GLN A 38 -4.70 -4.71 -9.03
C GLN A 38 -5.72 -5.43 -9.92
N GLN A 39 -7.02 -5.31 -9.64
CA GLN A 39 -8.06 -5.87 -10.50
C GLN A 39 -7.96 -5.36 -11.94
N SER A 40 -7.71 -4.06 -12.10
CA SER A 40 -7.57 -3.43 -13.42
C SER A 40 -6.31 -3.89 -14.15
N TRP A 41 -5.18 -3.95 -13.46
CA TRP A 41 -3.89 -4.40 -14.04
C TRP A 41 -3.92 -5.89 -14.39
N VAL A 42 -4.48 -6.72 -13.53
CA VAL A 42 -4.65 -8.17 -13.75
C VAL A 42 -5.53 -8.41 -14.98
N ALA A 43 -6.66 -7.70 -15.11
CA ALA A 43 -7.54 -7.84 -16.27
C ALA A 43 -6.82 -7.48 -17.58
N ALA A 44 -6.05 -6.39 -17.58
CA ALA A 44 -5.26 -5.98 -18.74
C ALA A 44 -4.14 -6.98 -19.07
N PHE A 45 -3.43 -7.45 -18.04
CA PHE A 45 -2.34 -8.42 -18.21
C PHE A 45 -2.83 -9.75 -18.75
N GLN A 46 -3.92 -10.30 -18.21
CA GLN A 46 -4.51 -11.58 -18.68
C GLN A 46 -5.11 -11.45 -20.08
N THR A 47 -5.62 -10.27 -20.44
CA THR A 47 -6.07 -10.02 -21.82
C THR A 47 -4.92 -10.13 -22.81
N ALA A 48 -3.74 -9.62 -22.46
CA ALA A 48 -2.54 -9.72 -23.28
C ALA A 48 -1.85 -11.10 -23.20
N ASN A 49 -2.12 -11.88 -22.14
CA ASN A 49 -1.49 -13.17 -21.85
C ASN A 49 -2.56 -14.19 -21.44
N PRO A 50 -3.36 -14.70 -22.41
CA PRO A 50 -4.56 -15.48 -22.11
C PRO A 50 -4.31 -16.83 -21.40
N ASP A 51 -3.09 -17.34 -21.49
CA ASP A 51 -2.68 -18.59 -20.82
C ASP A 51 -2.14 -18.36 -19.40
N THR A 52 -2.22 -17.13 -18.88
CA THR A 52 -1.84 -16.78 -17.50
C THR A 52 -3.05 -16.51 -16.62
N THR A 53 -2.94 -16.88 -15.36
CA THR A 53 -3.90 -16.52 -14.31
C THR A 53 -3.18 -15.78 -13.20
N VAL A 54 -3.71 -14.64 -12.78
CA VAL A 54 -3.18 -13.89 -11.64
C VAL A 54 -4.29 -13.74 -10.60
N ASN A 55 -4.05 -14.21 -9.40
CA ASN A 55 -4.96 -14.12 -8.27
C ASN A 55 -4.39 -13.12 -7.26
N TYR A 56 -5.04 -11.98 -7.08
CA TYR A 56 -4.69 -11.02 -6.04
C TYR A 56 -5.74 -11.05 -4.93
N THR A 57 -5.29 -11.27 -3.69
CA THR A 57 -6.15 -11.25 -2.50
C THR A 57 -5.75 -10.11 -1.56
N ALA A 58 -6.69 -9.22 -1.29
CA ALA A 58 -6.50 -8.08 -0.40
C ALA A 58 -6.52 -8.52 1.08
N THR A 59 -5.33 -8.82 1.61
CA THR A 59 -5.15 -9.32 2.99
C THR A 59 -4.57 -8.29 3.96
N GLY A 60 -4.23 -7.10 3.45
CA GLY A 60 -3.45 -6.09 4.17
C GLY A 60 -1.94 -6.20 3.90
N SER A 61 -1.23 -5.07 4.03
CA SER A 61 0.19 -4.97 3.68
C SER A 61 1.07 -5.89 4.52
N GLY A 62 0.84 -5.98 5.83
CA GLY A 62 1.63 -6.83 6.73
C GLY A 62 1.50 -8.30 6.39
N THR A 63 0.27 -8.81 6.27
CA THR A 63 0.02 -10.19 5.86
C THR A 63 0.58 -10.48 4.45
N GLY A 64 0.54 -9.48 3.55
CA GLY A 64 1.18 -9.58 2.24
C GLY A 64 2.69 -9.83 2.37
N ARG A 65 3.40 -9.04 3.18
CA ARG A 65 4.85 -9.21 3.42
C ARG A 65 5.16 -10.57 4.05
N GLU A 66 4.38 -10.99 5.05
CA GLU A 66 4.52 -12.32 5.67
C GLU A 66 4.36 -13.45 4.64
N ASN A 67 3.36 -13.36 3.79
CA ASN A 67 3.12 -14.34 2.73
C ASN A 67 4.25 -14.39 1.69
N PHE A 68 4.84 -13.24 1.36
CA PHE A 68 5.98 -13.18 0.45
C PHE A 68 7.23 -13.80 1.07
N ILE A 69 7.53 -13.49 2.34
CA ILE A 69 8.62 -14.11 3.09
C ILE A 69 8.41 -15.64 3.18
N ALA A 70 7.18 -16.09 3.45
CA ALA A 70 6.86 -17.51 3.52
C ALA A 70 6.83 -18.22 2.15
N GLY A 71 6.92 -17.49 1.03
CA GLY A 71 6.87 -18.05 -0.32
C GLY A 71 5.49 -18.48 -0.80
N SER A 72 4.43 -18.08 -0.10
CA SER A 72 3.04 -18.35 -0.49
C SER A 72 2.48 -17.33 -1.48
N SER A 73 3.17 -16.22 -1.71
CA SER A 73 2.87 -15.21 -2.72
C SER A 73 4.06 -14.96 -3.63
N ASN A 74 3.81 -14.88 -4.93
CA ASN A 74 4.82 -14.61 -5.94
C ASN A 74 5.17 -13.11 -6.03
N PHE A 75 4.18 -12.25 -5.77
CA PHE A 75 4.37 -10.83 -5.52
C PHE A 75 3.35 -10.33 -4.50
N ILE A 76 3.58 -9.13 -3.99
CA ILE A 76 2.68 -8.50 -3.03
C ILE A 76 2.43 -7.03 -3.36
N GLY A 77 1.30 -6.53 -2.87
CA GLY A 77 1.05 -5.09 -2.73
C GLY A 77 1.32 -4.65 -1.29
N SER A 78 2.02 -3.54 -1.11
CA SER A 78 2.25 -2.98 0.21
C SER A 78 2.24 -1.45 0.16
N ASP A 79 1.68 -0.81 1.20
CA ASP A 79 1.69 0.66 1.33
C ASP A 79 3.04 1.17 1.87
N ARG A 80 3.84 0.30 2.48
CA ARG A 80 5.23 0.59 2.84
C ARG A 80 6.20 -0.44 2.25
N ALA A 81 7.43 -0.05 2.06
CA ALA A 81 8.54 -0.95 1.74
C ALA A 81 8.83 -1.93 2.89
N PHE A 82 9.59 -2.98 2.61
CA PHE A 82 10.22 -3.77 3.67
C PHE A 82 11.13 -2.88 4.51
N ASP A 83 11.15 -3.06 5.82
CA ASP A 83 12.09 -2.34 6.67
C ASP A 83 13.48 -3.00 6.67
N ALA A 84 14.44 -2.32 7.31
CA ALA A 84 15.82 -2.78 7.31
C ALA A 84 16.00 -4.13 8.02
N ASP A 85 15.20 -4.41 9.03
CA ASP A 85 15.26 -5.66 9.78
C ASP A 85 14.65 -6.82 8.99
N GLU A 86 13.51 -6.57 8.31
CA GLU A 86 12.90 -7.53 7.38
C GLU A 86 13.85 -7.88 6.22
N LEU A 87 14.52 -6.87 5.64
CA LEU A 87 15.51 -7.09 4.57
C LEU A 87 16.75 -7.83 5.07
N ALA A 88 17.25 -7.50 6.26
CA ALA A 88 18.42 -8.13 6.85
C ALA A 88 18.15 -9.57 7.27
N ALA A 89 16.92 -9.93 7.61
CA ALA A 89 16.52 -11.29 7.93
C ALA A 89 16.58 -12.21 6.70
N GLY A 90 16.37 -11.67 5.49
CA GLY A 90 16.38 -12.44 4.23
C GLY A 90 15.31 -13.53 4.19
N GLY A 91 15.56 -14.55 3.37
CA GLY A 91 14.70 -15.73 3.34
C GLY A 91 13.37 -15.49 2.61
N PHE A 92 13.40 -14.75 1.51
CA PHE A 92 12.21 -14.41 0.72
C PHE A 92 11.73 -15.61 -0.12
N GLY A 93 11.17 -16.58 0.56
CA GLY A 93 10.35 -17.65 0.05
C GLY A 93 10.79 -18.29 -1.26
N SER A 94 10.10 -17.96 -2.34
CA SER A 94 10.33 -18.53 -3.67
C SER A 94 11.40 -17.79 -4.49
N CYS A 95 12.05 -16.76 -3.96
CA CYS A 95 13.11 -16.05 -4.66
C CYS A 95 14.37 -16.90 -4.72
N ALA A 96 15.07 -16.85 -5.87
CA ALA A 96 16.30 -17.61 -6.07
C ALA A 96 17.50 -17.02 -5.29
N SER A 97 17.37 -15.77 -4.82
CA SER A 97 18.33 -15.05 -3.97
C SER A 97 17.58 -14.24 -2.94
N ASP A 98 18.29 -13.68 -1.97
CA ASP A 98 17.71 -12.73 -1.00
C ASP A 98 17.49 -11.33 -1.61
N ASP A 99 17.82 -11.13 -2.89
CA ASP A 99 17.55 -9.90 -3.61
C ASP A 99 16.09 -9.84 -4.05
N ILE A 100 15.38 -8.83 -3.56
CA ILE A 100 14.02 -8.53 -3.97
C ILE A 100 13.96 -7.19 -4.71
N VAL A 101 12.92 -7.00 -5.50
CA VAL A 101 12.68 -5.74 -6.22
C VAL A 101 11.41 -5.11 -5.68
N GLU A 102 11.53 -3.90 -5.19
CA GLU A 102 10.41 -3.06 -4.75
C GLU A 102 10.21 -1.92 -5.75
N ILE A 103 8.99 -1.83 -6.28
CA ILE A 103 8.66 -0.86 -7.32
C ILE A 103 7.53 0.03 -6.83
N PRO A 104 7.72 1.36 -6.71
CA PRO A 104 6.62 2.28 -6.44
C PRO A 104 5.71 2.35 -7.68
N VAL A 105 4.44 1.96 -7.52
CA VAL A 105 3.49 1.85 -8.64
C VAL A 105 2.50 3.01 -8.68
N TYR A 106 2.15 3.61 -7.53
CA TYR A 106 1.38 4.84 -7.44
C TYR A 106 1.52 5.46 -6.03
N ILE A 107 1.09 6.71 -5.89
CA ILE A 107 1.09 7.42 -4.62
C ILE A 107 -0.35 7.66 -4.21
N SER A 108 -0.71 7.27 -2.99
CA SER A 108 -1.99 7.54 -2.36
C SER A 108 -1.77 8.26 -1.03
N PRO A 109 -2.33 9.45 -0.84
CA PRO A 109 -2.19 10.16 0.43
C PRO A 109 -3.00 9.44 1.52
N VAL A 110 -2.46 9.41 2.73
CA VAL A 110 -3.17 8.97 3.93
C VAL A 110 -3.84 10.18 4.56
N ALA A 111 -5.17 10.13 4.70
CA ALA A 111 -5.95 11.19 5.33
C ALA A 111 -6.38 10.77 6.74
N VAL A 112 -6.28 11.70 7.68
CA VAL A 112 -6.90 11.56 9.01
C VAL A 112 -8.29 12.19 8.94
N ALA A 113 -9.32 11.35 8.98
CA ALA A 113 -10.70 11.80 9.00
C ALA A 113 -11.18 12.01 10.44
N PHE A 114 -12.02 13.00 10.67
CA PHE A 114 -12.66 13.26 11.94
C PHE A 114 -14.17 13.48 11.77
N ASN A 115 -14.92 13.29 12.83
CA ASN A 115 -16.35 13.60 12.88
C ASN A 115 -16.63 14.38 14.16
N LEU A 116 -16.90 15.68 14.01
CA LEU A 116 -17.16 16.59 15.11
C LEU A 116 -18.28 17.54 14.70
N GLU A 117 -19.38 17.56 15.47
CA GLU A 117 -20.57 18.33 15.11
C GLU A 117 -20.26 19.82 15.03
N GLY A 118 -20.60 20.44 13.89
CA GLY A 118 -20.43 21.86 13.65
C GLY A 118 -18.99 22.30 13.34
N ILE A 119 -18.05 21.38 13.18
CA ILE A 119 -16.65 21.66 12.83
C ILE A 119 -16.29 20.88 11.56
N ASP A 120 -16.14 21.61 10.44
CA ASP A 120 -15.83 21.02 9.13
C ASP A 120 -14.34 21.06 8.80
N GLU A 121 -13.56 21.92 9.44
CA GLU A 121 -12.13 22.05 9.25
C GLU A 121 -11.39 21.97 10.60
N LEU A 122 -10.29 21.23 10.62
CA LEU A 122 -9.41 21.12 11.76
C LEU A 122 -7.95 21.07 11.30
N ASN A 123 -7.12 21.95 11.88
CA ASN A 123 -5.69 21.98 11.63
C ASN A 123 -4.96 21.19 12.72
N LEU A 124 -4.20 20.18 12.33
CA LEU A 124 -3.41 19.35 13.24
C LEU A 124 -2.03 19.11 12.63
N ASP A 125 -0.98 19.36 13.40
CA ASP A 125 0.36 18.93 13.03
C ASP A 125 0.57 17.44 13.29
N GLY A 126 1.59 16.83 12.66
CA GLY A 126 1.88 15.42 12.81
C GLY A 126 2.19 14.99 14.25
N LYS A 127 2.75 15.90 15.08
CA LYS A 127 3.01 15.62 16.49
C LYS A 127 1.73 15.52 17.31
N THR A 128 0.76 16.36 17.02
CA THR A 128 -0.54 16.34 17.68
C THR A 128 -1.35 15.11 17.25
N ILE A 129 -1.32 14.77 15.96
CA ILE A 129 -1.93 13.54 15.44
C ILE A 129 -1.33 12.31 16.15
N ALA A 130 -0.01 12.20 16.23
CA ALA A 130 0.66 11.10 16.92
C ALA A 130 0.27 10.99 18.40
N LYS A 131 0.11 12.13 19.10
CA LYS A 131 -0.35 12.14 20.49
C LYS A 131 -1.81 11.71 20.64
N ILE A 132 -2.68 12.05 19.71
CA ILE A 132 -4.07 11.60 19.68
C ILE A 132 -4.11 10.07 19.53
N PHE A 133 -3.43 9.53 18.53
CA PHE A 133 -3.43 8.08 18.30
C PHE A 133 -2.71 7.28 19.39
N SER A 134 -1.74 7.86 20.09
CA SER A 134 -1.11 7.25 21.27
C SER A 134 -1.93 7.38 22.57
N GLY A 135 -3.04 8.13 22.56
CA GLY A 135 -3.88 8.38 23.73
C GLY A 135 -3.31 9.44 24.69
N ALA A 136 -2.20 10.11 24.32
CA ALA A 136 -1.64 11.21 25.14
C ALA A 136 -2.52 12.48 25.08
N ILE A 137 -3.28 12.66 24.01
CA ILE A 137 -4.35 13.65 23.89
C ILE A 137 -5.65 12.87 23.72
N SER A 138 -6.57 13.07 24.63
CA SER A 138 -7.84 12.29 24.71
C SER A 138 -9.09 13.15 24.66
N ASN A 139 -8.97 14.45 24.50
CA ASN A 139 -10.11 15.38 24.44
C ASN A 139 -9.93 16.38 23.32
N TRP A 140 -11.02 16.74 22.63
CA TRP A 140 -10.99 17.65 21.50
C TRP A 140 -10.60 19.09 21.89
N ASN A 141 -10.93 19.55 23.11
CA ASN A 141 -10.55 20.88 23.59
C ASN A 141 -9.15 20.94 24.24
N ASP A 142 -8.30 19.94 24.05
CA ASP A 142 -6.91 19.98 24.51
C ASP A 142 -6.17 21.21 23.93
N GLU A 143 -5.35 21.85 24.76
CA GLU A 143 -4.60 23.05 24.38
C GLU A 143 -3.73 22.87 23.14
N ALA A 144 -3.18 21.66 22.94
CA ALA A 144 -2.38 21.36 21.76
C ALA A 144 -3.22 21.34 20.45
N ILE A 145 -4.51 21.05 20.54
CA ILE A 145 -5.45 21.16 19.41
C ILE A 145 -5.95 22.59 19.29
N ALA A 146 -6.37 23.21 20.38
CA ALA A 146 -6.96 24.54 20.39
C ALA A 146 -5.98 25.61 19.88
N SER A 147 -4.70 25.51 20.22
CA SER A 147 -3.68 26.46 19.76
C SER A 147 -3.43 26.44 18.24
N GLN A 148 -3.81 25.36 17.55
CA GLN A 148 -3.70 25.22 16.09
C GLN A 148 -5.00 25.62 15.37
N ASN A 149 -6.07 25.88 16.13
CA ASN A 149 -7.43 26.14 15.63
C ASN A 149 -8.03 27.38 16.30
N GLU A 150 -7.31 28.49 16.25
CA GLU A 150 -7.78 29.76 16.84
C GLU A 150 -9.16 30.17 16.31
N GLY A 151 -10.07 30.48 17.22
CA GLY A 151 -11.44 30.89 16.88
C GLY A 151 -12.42 29.74 16.62
N VAL A 152 -11.98 28.49 16.72
CA VAL A 152 -12.86 27.32 16.70
C VAL A 152 -13.27 26.97 18.13
N ASP A 153 -14.57 26.85 18.39
CA ASP A 153 -15.12 26.43 19.68
C ASP A 153 -15.10 24.90 19.79
N LEU A 154 -13.97 24.38 20.25
CA LEU A 154 -13.76 22.92 20.37
C LEU A 154 -14.53 22.38 21.57
N PRO A 155 -15.34 21.30 21.40
CA PRO A 155 -16.15 20.76 22.48
C PRO A 155 -15.31 20.03 23.53
N ASP A 156 -15.75 20.08 24.77
CA ASP A 156 -15.27 19.20 25.85
C ASP A 156 -15.82 17.78 25.65
N GLN A 157 -15.22 17.08 24.69
CA GLN A 157 -15.64 15.76 24.27
C GLN A 157 -14.42 14.85 24.09
N ALA A 158 -14.54 13.61 24.55
CA ALA A 158 -13.50 12.61 24.42
C ALA A 158 -13.24 12.24 22.93
N ILE A 159 -11.97 12.12 22.58
CA ILE A 159 -11.54 11.59 21.29
C ILE A 159 -11.57 10.06 21.35
N VAL A 160 -12.18 9.45 20.37
CA VAL A 160 -12.14 7.99 20.16
C VAL A 160 -11.34 7.73 18.87
N PRO A 161 -10.04 7.43 18.98
CA PRO A 161 -9.24 7.11 17.80
C PRO A 161 -9.66 5.76 17.22
N VAL A 162 -9.85 5.72 15.90
CA VAL A 162 -10.21 4.51 15.17
C VAL A 162 -9.06 4.15 14.23
N HIS A 163 -8.55 2.95 14.40
CA HIS A 163 -7.44 2.42 13.60
C HIS A 163 -7.63 0.94 13.30
N ARG A 164 -6.83 0.41 12.39
CA ARG A 164 -6.85 -1.01 12.02
C ARG A 164 -6.31 -1.87 13.17
N ALA A 165 -6.87 -3.07 13.33
CA ALA A 165 -6.40 -4.07 14.29
C ALA A 165 -5.34 -5.02 13.70
N ASP A 166 -5.19 -5.03 12.36
CA ASP A 166 -4.21 -5.81 11.63
C ASP A 166 -2.97 -4.96 11.26
N ALA A 167 -1.91 -5.60 10.77
CA ALA A 167 -0.72 -4.94 10.24
C ALA A 167 -1.07 -4.24 8.92
N SER A 168 -1.55 -3.02 9.03
CA SER A 168 -1.96 -2.18 7.91
C SER A 168 -0.84 -1.22 7.52
N GLY A 169 -0.39 -1.28 6.26
CA GLY A 169 0.59 -0.34 5.75
C GLY A 169 0.15 1.12 5.85
N THR A 170 -1.15 1.41 5.71
CA THR A 170 -1.71 2.75 5.95
C THR A 170 -1.48 3.24 7.38
N GLN A 171 -1.51 2.35 8.37
CA GLN A 171 -1.28 2.71 9.78
C GLN A 171 0.22 2.77 10.12
N GLU A 172 1.05 2.05 9.38
CA GLU A 172 2.50 2.01 9.56
C GLU A 172 3.20 3.22 8.89
N THR A 173 2.50 3.94 8.01
CA THR A 173 2.97 5.15 7.34
C THR A 173 2.83 6.38 8.24
#